data_ba73f90a50e4e88e338614dbc11ed044
#
_entry.id   ba73f90a50e4e88e338614dbc11ed044
#
_cell.length_a   1.000
_cell.length_b   1.000
_cell.length_c   1.000
_cell.angle_alpha   90.00
_cell.angle_beta   90.00
_cell.angle_gamma   90.00
#
_symmetry.space_group_name_H-M   'P 1'
#
loop_
_entity.id
_entity.type
_entity.pdbx_description
1 polymer ?
#
loop_
_entity_poly.entity_id
_entity_poly.type
_entity_poly.pdbx_seq_one_letter_code
_entity_poly.pdbx_strand_id
1 'polypeptide(L)'
;RDRSVSRGLGDVYKRQVDFDAMIKALKALPPKTLVLLHGCCHNPTGLDLTHEEWREVAQVVAEKDLLPLIDMAYQGFGDGIEEDAYAIRLFAELGLTFMAATSCSKNFGLYGERVGALHIYCGTQESTAVVLSILKRIVRQEYSNPPCHGGQIVAEVLADPALEAAWRKEVDGMRARIHAMRTALFEAGKAEGVDMSFAVKQKGMFSFTGLAPEEMDVLREEHAVYGVRNGRICIAGLNLRNVSVAAKAIADVIKSRQ
;
A
#
# COMPACT_ATOMS: atom_id res chain seq x y z
N ARG A 1 1.02 -22.18 -9.04
CA ARG A 1 1.17 -22.37 -7.56
C ARG A 1 1.83 -21.12 -7.04
N ASP A 2 1.03 -20.31 -6.44
CA ASP A 2 1.41 -19.01 -5.90
C ASP A 2 2.43 -19.21 -4.76
N ARG A 3 3.68 -18.87 -5.05
CA ARG A 3 4.73 -18.68 -4.05
C ARG A 3 4.98 -17.18 -3.94
N SER A 4 3.93 -16.41 -3.65
CA SER A 4 4.14 -15.02 -3.31
C SER A 4 4.93 -14.94 -2.00
N VAL A 5 6.08 -14.28 -2.05
CA VAL A 5 6.99 -14.06 -0.93
C VAL A 5 6.42 -13.04 0.08
N SER A 6 5.09 -12.88 0.14
CA SER A 6 4.46 -12.03 1.15
C SER A 6 4.51 -12.63 2.58
N ARG A 7 5.28 -13.70 2.78
CA ARG A 7 5.44 -14.37 4.08
C ARG A 7 6.38 -13.64 5.06
N GLY A 8 6.81 -12.43 4.79
CA GLY A 8 7.85 -11.83 5.60
C GLY A 8 7.66 -10.39 6.04
N LEU A 9 6.58 -9.71 5.66
CA LEU A 9 6.45 -8.28 5.93
C LEU A 9 5.84 -7.92 7.29
N GLY A 10 5.58 -8.86 8.18
CA GLY A 10 5.10 -8.52 9.49
C GLY A 10 5.05 -9.70 10.45
N ASP A 11 5.54 -9.52 11.64
CA ASP A 11 5.14 -10.32 12.77
C ASP A 11 3.69 -9.93 13.11
N VAL A 12 2.75 -10.77 12.66
CA VAL A 12 1.31 -10.56 12.81
C VAL A 12 0.95 -10.33 14.29
N TYR A 13 1.66 -10.97 15.20
CA TYR A 13 1.45 -10.83 16.64
C TYR A 13 2.06 -9.56 17.23
N LYS A 14 3.22 -9.12 16.71
CA LYS A 14 3.88 -7.90 17.18
C LYS A 14 3.39 -6.64 16.49
N ARG A 15 2.60 -6.77 15.41
CA ARG A 15 2.09 -5.64 14.60
C ARG A 15 3.23 -4.70 14.15
N GLN A 16 4.35 -5.29 13.73
CA GLN A 16 5.55 -4.61 13.24
C GLN A 16 6.06 -5.29 11.97
N VAL A 17 6.84 -4.57 11.18
CA VAL A 17 7.62 -5.18 10.11
C VAL A 17 8.72 -6.02 10.74
N ASP A 18 8.86 -7.27 10.33
CA ASP A 18 10.03 -8.08 10.66
C ASP A 18 11.13 -7.79 9.63
N PHE A 19 11.76 -6.63 9.82
CA PHE A 19 12.73 -6.12 8.87
C PHE A 19 13.97 -7.01 8.75
N ASP A 20 14.46 -7.54 9.86
CA ASP A 20 15.61 -8.45 9.86
C ASP A 20 15.33 -9.73 9.06
N ALA A 21 14.15 -10.32 9.25
CA ALA A 21 13.74 -11.49 8.48
C ALA A 21 13.56 -11.15 7.00
N MET A 22 13.04 -9.97 6.67
CA MET A 22 12.91 -9.49 5.29
C MET A 22 14.28 -9.37 4.63
N ILE A 23 15.23 -8.68 5.25
CA ILE A 23 16.61 -8.51 4.74
C ILE A 23 17.30 -9.87 4.57
N LYS A 24 17.18 -10.75 5.55
CA LYS A 24 17.71 -12.12 5.46
C LYS A 24 17.13 -12.88 4.27
N ALA A 25 15.83 -12.76 4.04
CA ALA A 25 15.16 -13.39 2.90
C ALA A 25 15.66 -12.82 1.57
N LEU A 26 15.78 -11.50 1.44
CA LEU A 26 16.30 -10.84 0.24
C LEU A 26 17.74 -11.28 -0.06
N LYS A 27 18.61 -11.31 0.95
CA LYS A 27 20.01 -11.76 0.82
C LYS A 27 20.14 -13.22 0.36
N ALA A 28 19.16 -14.05 0.62
CA ALA A 28 19.15 -15.47 0.23
C ALA A 28 18.64 -15.70 -1.21
N LEU A 29 18.10 -14.70 -1.88
CA LEU A 29 17.58 -14.82 -3.24
C LEU A 29 18.71 -14.96 -4.29
N PRO A 30 18.48 -15.72 -5.37
CA PRO A 30 19.36 -15.72 -6.53
C PRO A 30 19.34 -14.36 -7.25
N PRO A 31 20.43 -14.02 -7.99
CA PRO A 31 20.42 -12.84 -8.84
C PRO A 31 19.25 -12.85 -9.85
N LYS A 32 18.82 -11.67 -10.28
CA LYS A 32 17.68 -11.46 -11.22
C LYS A 32 16.34 -11.98 -10.72
N THR A 33 16.21 -12.32 -9.43
CA THR A 33 14.90 -12.66 -8.86
C THR A 33 14.00 -11.42 -8.86
N LEU A 34 12.78 -11.58 -9.37
CA LEU A 34 11.74 -10.56 -9.28
C LEU A 34 11.23 -10.49 -7.84
N VAL A 35 11.30 -9.31 -7.22
CA VAL A 35 10.85 -9.06 -5.85
C VAL A 35 9.73 -8.03 -5.85
N LEU A 36 8.53 -8.43 -5.42
CA LEU A 36 7.41 -7.53 -5.25
C LEU A 36 7.49 -6.83 -3.89
N LEU A 37 7.52 -5.49 -3.90
CA LEU A 37 7.56 -4.63 -2.73
C LEU A 37 6.40 -3.63 -2.78
N HIS A 38 5.77 -3.31 -1.64
CA HIS A 38 4.85 -2.19 -1.55
C HIS A 38 5.62 -0.91 -1.23
N GLY A 39 5.44 0.13 -2.04
CA GLY A 39 6.14 1.40 -1.83
C GLY A 39 5.59 2.22 -0.68
N CYS A 40 4.26 2.14 -0.43
CA CYS A 40 3.58 2.80 0.67
C CYS A 40 2.24 2.11 1.01
N CYS A 41 1.73 2.37 2.22
CA CYS A 41 0.41 1.94 2.68
C CYS A 41 0.18 0.44 2.49
N HIS A 42 1.09 -0.39 2.97
CA HIS A 42 1.08 -1.83 2.73
C HIS A 42 -0.28 -2.47 2.99
N ASN A 43 -0.83 -3.15 2.00
CA ASN A 43 -2.05 -3.93 2.12
C ASN A 43 -1.69 -5.40 2.40
N PRO A 44 -2.02 -6.00 3.56
CA PRO A 44 -3.11 -5.59 4.47
C PRO A 44 -2.69 -4.83 5.73
N THR A 45 -1.40 -4.67 6.03
CA THR A 45 -0.93 -4.33 7.37
C THR A 45 -0.96 -2.83 7.69
N GLY A 46 -0.87 -1.96 6.69
CA GLY A 46 -0.68 -0.53 6.90
C GLY A 46 0.71 -0.16 7.46
N LEU A 47 1.65 -1.10 7.48
CA LEU A 47 3.01 -0.90 7.97
C LEU A 47 3.95 -0.68 6.81
N ASP A 48 4.63 0.45 6.81
CA ASP A 48 5.57 0.86 5.77
C ASP A 48 6.99 0.84 6.31
N LEU A 49 7.96 0.67 5.40
CA LEU A 49 9.37 0.79 5.71
C LEU A 49 9.74 2.26 5.94
N THR A 50 10.65 2.50 6.85
CA THR A 50 11.29 3.81 7.04
C THR A 50 12.24 4.15 5.88
N HIS A 51 12.66 5.39 5.78
CA HIS A 51 13.65 5.80 4.78
C HIS A 51 14.98 5.08 4.94
N GLU A 52 15.40 4.79 6.18
CA GLU A 52 16.61 4.04 6.51
C GLU A 52 16.49 2.59 6.03
N GLU A 53 15.37 1.94 6.33
CA GLU A 53 15.09 0.58 5.89
C GLU A 53 15.03 0.48 4.36
N TRP A 54 14.45 1.48 3.67
CA TRP A 54 14.46 1.53 2.21
C TRP A 54 15.87 1.66 1.63
N ARG A 55 16.79 2.40 2.28
CA ARG A 55 18.19 2.47 1.85
C ARG A 55 18.89 1.11 1.98
N GLU A 56 18.63 0.39 3.09
CA GLU A 56 19.19 -0.96 3.27
C GLU A 56 18.62 -1.95 2.25
N VAL A 57 17.32 -1.90 1.97
CA VAL A 57 16.71 -2.71 0.89
C VAL A 57 17.35 -2.40 -0.45
N ALA A 58 17.56 -1.12 -0.79
CA ALA A 58 18.18 -0.72 -2.04
C ALA A 58 19.63 -1.23 -2.16
N GLN A 59 20.40 -1.20 -1.05
CA GLN A 59 21.74 -1.76 -1.00
C GLN A 59 21.70 -3.27 -1.27
N VAL A 60 20.84 -4.02 -0.61
CA VAL A 60 20.71 -5.47 -0.83
C VAL A 60 20.27 -5.79 -2.27
N VAL A 61 19.36 -5.00 -2.83
CA VAL A 61 18.94 -5.12 -4.23
C VAL A 61 20.12 -4.95 -5.18
N ALA A 62 20.97 -3.95 -4.95
CA ALA A 62 22.17 -3.72 -5.73
C ALA A 62 23.19 -4.87 -5.59
N GLU A 63 23.52 -5.27 -4.35
CA GLU A 63 24.49 -6.31 -4.04
C GLU A 63 24.10 -7.69 -4.61
N LYS A 64 22.80 -7.98 -4.60
CA LYS A 64 22.25 -9.28 -5.03
C LYS A 64 21.77 -9.28 -6.49
N ASP A 65 21.86 -8.12 -7.19
CA ASP A 65 21.34 -7.97 -8.55
C ASP A 65 19.89 -8.44 -8.68
N LEU A 66 19.03 -8.01 -7.75
CA LEU A 66 17.60 -8.32 -7.75
C LEU A 66 16.84 -7.39 -8.69
N LEU A 67 15.64 -7.79 -9.11
CA LEU A 67 14.76 -6.99 -9.94
C LEU A 67 13.48 -6.62 -9.15
N PRO A 68 13.43 -5.45 -8.50
CA PRO A 68 12.26 -5.04 -7.76
C PRO A 68 11.10 -4.62 -8.67
N LEU A 69 9.88 -4.99 -8.26
CA LEU A 69 8.62 -4.42 -8.72
C LEU A 69 7.96 -3.73 -7.53
N ILE A 70 7.88 -2.40 -7.57
CA ILE A 70 7.32 -1.57 -6.50
C ILE A 70 5.85 -1.30 -6.82
N ASP A 71 4.94 -1.83 -5.99
CA ASP A 71 3.50 -1.58 -6.08
C ASP A 71 3.14 -0.28 -5.34
N MET A 72 2.53 0.66 -6.08
CA MET A 72 2.16 2.01 -5.64
C MET A 72 0.66 2.25 -5.74
N ALA A 73 -0.14 1.28 -5.32
CA ALA A 73 -1.60 1.37 -5.42
C ALA A 73 -2.24 2.43 -4.51
N TYR A 74 -1.51 2.94 -3.51
CA TYR A 74 -2.04 3.82 -2.46
C TYR A 74 -1.25 5.13 -2.31
N GLN A 75 -0.53 5.55 -3.32
CA GLN A 75 0.22 6.82 -3.32
C GLN A 75 -0.68 8.01 -2.99
N GLY A 76 -0.27 8.83 -2.05
CA GLY A 76 -0.98 9.98 -1.52
C GLY A 76 -1.77 9.71 -0.23
N PHE A 77 -1.89 8.45 0.21
CA PHE A 77 -2.63 8.06 1.42
C PHE A 77 -1.76 7.76 2.64
N GLY A 78 -0.44 7.73 2.48
CA GLY A 78 0.53 7.61 3.57
C GLY A 78 0.86 8.97 4.16
N ASP A 79 1.98 9.54 3.74
CA ASP A 79 2.48 10.84 4.20
C ASP A 79 2.20 11.96 3.19
N GLY A 80 2.07 11.65 1.89
CA GLY A 80 1.81 12.60 0.82
C GLY A 80 2.06 12.00 -0.55
N ILE A 81 1.64 12.69 -1.61
CA ILE A 81 1.87 12.22 -2.99
C ILE A 81 3.36 12.11 -3.29
N GLU A 82 4.14 13.11 -2.84
CA GLU A 82 5.57 13.15 -3.09
C GLU A 82 6.35 12.26 -2.11
N GLU A 83 5.96 12.26 -0.85
CA GLU A 83 6.59 11.49 0.24
C GLU A 83 6.43 9.98 0.01
N ASP A 84 5.26 9.54 -0.42
CA ASP A 84 4.96 8.14 -0.68
C ASP A 84 5.76 7.58 -1.87
N ALA A 85 6.30 8.44 -2.74
CA ALA A 85 7.15 8.05 -3.87
C ALA A 85 8.63 7.87 -3.49
N TYR A 86 8.99 7.96 -2.22
CA TYR A 86 10.38 7.92 -1.76
C TYR A 86 11.16 6.70 -2.29
N ALA A 87 10.60 5.51 -2.19
CA ALA A 87 11.26 4.28 -2.65
C ALA A 87 11.61 4.32 -4.15
N ILE A 88 10.68 4.77 -4.99
CA ILE A 88 10.88 4.87 -6.44
C ILE A 88 12.00 5.87 -6.76
N ARG A 89 12.00 7.03 -6.10
CA ARG A 89 13.02 8.07 -6.30
C ARG A 89 14.39 7.59 -5.86
N LEU A 90 14.48 6.97 -4.68
CA LEU A 90 15.72 6.40 -4.17
C LEU A 90 16.33 5.40 -5.15
N PHE A 91 15.52 4.46 -5.67
CA PHE A 91 16.01 3.46 -6.62
C PHE A 91 16.49 4.09 -7.95
N ALA A 92 15.78 5.12 -8.41
CA ALA A 92 16.18 5.86 -9.61
C ALA A 92 17.48 6.67 -9.40
N GLU A 93 17.61 7.35 -8.26
CA GLU A 93 18.82 8.11 -7.87
C GLU A 93 20.05 7.21 -7.76
N LEU A 94 19.88 6.00 -7.27
CA LEU A 94 20.94 4.99 -7.19
C LEU A 94 21.21 4.29 -8.53
N GLY A 95 20.48 4.61 -9.60
CA GLY A 95 20.64 4.01 -10.92
C GLY A 95 20.26 2.53 -10.99
N LEU A 96 19.48 2.03 -10.06
CA LEU A 96 19.05 0.64 -10.02
C LEU A 96 18.00 0.35 -11.09
N THR A 97 18.08 -0.82 -11.72
CA THR A 97 17.01 -1.29 -12.62
C THR A 97 15.85 -1.78 -11.78
N PHE A 98 14.65 -1.23 -12.00
CA PHE A 98 13.44 -1.61 -11.28
C PHE A 98 12.18 -1.35 -12.11
N MET A 99 11.07 -1.90 -11.64
CA MET A 99 9.72 -1.60 -12.13
C MET A 99 8.90 -0.95 -11.02
N ALA A 100 8.00 -0.05 -11.40
CA ALA A 100 7.00 0.50 -10.49
C ALA A 100 5.62 0.47 -11.15
N ALA A 101 4.64 -0.07 -10.44
CA ALA A 101 3.24 -0.11 -10.88
C ALA A 101 2.43 0.90 -10.08
N THR A 102 2.03 2.01 -10.71
CA THR A 102 1.17 3.02 -10.10
C THR A 102 -0.29 2.79 -10.50
N SER A 103 -1.22 3.18 -9.62
CA SER A 103 -2.65 3.00 -9.84
C SER A 103 -3.41 4.30 -9.58
N CYS A 104 -4.32 4.64 -10.49
CA CYS A 104 -5.26 5.76 -10.34
C CYS A 104 -6.59 5.33 -9.70
N SER A 105 -6.71 4.08 -9.25
CA SER A 105 -7.95 3.57 -8.66
C SER A 105 -8.37 4.32 -7.40
N LYS A 106 -7.41 4.65 -6.50
CA LYS A 106 -7.74 5.25 -5.21
C LYS A 106 -7.54 6.76 -5.22
N ASN A 107 -6.38 7.26 -5.61
CA ASN A 107 -6.05 8.68 -5.55
C ASN A 107 -6.78 9.55 -6.60
N PHE A 108 -7.26 8.94 -7.69
CA PHE A 108 -8.19 9.57 -8.65
C PHE A 108 -9.64 9.07 -8.51
N GLY A 109 -9.92 8.08 -7.64
CA GLY A 109 -11.25 7.48 -7.51
C GLY A 109 -11.71 6.67 -8.73
N LEU A 110 -10.82 6.32 -9.65
CA LEU A 110 -11.13 5.68 -10.94
C LEU A 110 -11.12 4.15 -10.86
N TYR A 111 -11.72 3.58 -9.83
CA TYR A 111 -11.73 2.12 -9.58
C TYR A 111 -12.23 1.30 -10.78
N GLY A 112 -13.31 1.74 -11.41
CA GLY A 112 -13.97 1.04 -12.54
C GLY A 112 -13.21 1.20 -13.85
N GLU A 113 -12.47 2.28 -14.02
CA GLU A 113 -11.79 2.62 -15.29
C GLU A 113 -10.53 1.79 -15.55
N ARG A 114 -10.04 1.04 -14.57
CA ARG A 114 -8.87 0.17 -14.69
C ARG A 114 -7.63 0.87 -15.24
N VAL A 115 -7.29 2.04 -14.69
CA VAL A 115 -6.19 2.89 -15.13
C VAL A 115 -5.06 2.93 -14.13
N GLY A 116 -3.85 2.91 -14.62
CA GLY A 116 -2.58 3.00 -13.92
C GLY A 116 -1.44 3.02 -14.92
N ALA A 117 -0.22 2.99 -14.44
CA ALA A 117 0.97 2.96 -15.29
C ALA A 117 2.01 1.98 -14.77
N LEU A 118 2.68 1.31 -15.69
CA LEU A 118 3.92 0.57 -15.40
C LEU A 118 5.09 1.44 -15.84
N HIS A 119 5.95 1.76 -14.88
CA HIS A 119 7.21 2.46 -15.09
C HIS A 119 8.35 1.45 -15.03
N ILE A 120 9.29 1.51 -15.96
CA ILE A 120 10.49 0.66 -15.95
C ILE A 120 11.70 1.56 -16.10
N TYR A 121 12.55 1.56 -15.08
CA TYR A 121 13.83 2.24 -15.12
C TYR A 121 14.91 1.28 -15.63
N CYS A 122 15.49 1.60 -16.78
CA CYS A 122 16.43 0.71 -17.48
C CYS A 122 17.88 1.24 -17.46
N GLY A 123 18.13 2.38 -16.81
CA GLY A 123 19.44 3.00 -16.69
C GLY A 123 19.90 3.75 -17.96
N THR A 124 19.59 3.29 -19.17
CA THR A 124 19.99 3.93 -20.43
C THR A 124 18.84 4.16 -21.39
N GLN A 125 18.95 5.18 -22.24
CA GLN A 125 17.96 5.47 -23.27
C GLN A 125 17.83 4.34 -24.31
N GLU A 126 18.91 3.69 -24.64
CA GLU A 126 18.93 2.56 -25.56
C GLU A 126 18.14 1.37 -24.99
N SER A 127 18.44 0.97 -23.76
CA SER A 127 17.70 -0.09 -23.07
C SER A 127 16.22 0.25 -22.94
N THR A 128 15.87 1.50 -22.64
CA THR A 128 14.49 1.98 -22.56
C THR A 128 13.76 1.81 -23.89
N ALA A 129 14.38 2.15 -25.02
CA ALA A 129 13.77 1.99 -26.34
C ALA A 129 13.49 0.51 -26.65
N VAL A 130 14.44 -0.38 -26.33
CA VAL A 130 14.26 -1.84 -26.52
C VAL A 130 13.12 -2.36 -25.66
N VAL A 131 13.11 -2.06 -24.35
CA VAL A 131 12.07 -2.52 -23.43
C VAL A 131 10.71 -1.99 -23.86
N LEU A 132 10.58 -0.72 -24.23
CA LEU A 132 9.34 -0.14 -24.71
C LEU A 132 8.81 -0.85 -25.97
N SER A 133 9.70 -1.22 -26.90
CA SER A 133 9.31 -1.96 -28.11
C SER A 133 8.75 -3.36 -27.79
N ILE A 134 9.36 -4.04 -26.80
CA ILE A 134 8.90 -5.34 -26.34
C ILE A 134 7.52 -5.21 -25.66
N LEU A 135 7.36 -4.23 -24.77
CA LEU A 135 6.08 -3.99 -24.08
C LEU A 135 4.94 -3.68 -25.07
N LYS A 136 5.20 -2.84 -26.09
CA LYS A 136 4.22 -2.56 -27.15
C LYS A 136 3.80 -3.83 -27.88
N ARG A 137 4.73 -4.74 -28.16
CA ARG A 137 4.44 -6.02 -28.78
C ARG A 137 3.60 -6.93 -27.87
N ILE A 138 3.95 -7.02 -26.58
CA ILE A 138 3.19 -7.79 -25.58
C ILE A 138 1.75 -7.26 -25.48
N VAL A 139 1.57 -5.96 -25.29
CA VAL A 139 0.25 -5.31 -25.24
C VAL A 139 -0.56 -5.62 -26.49
N ARG A 140 0.07 -5.51 -27.67
CA ARG A 140 -0.59 -5.82 -28.93
C ARG A 140 -1.05 -7.28 -29.04
N GLN A 141 -0.31 -8.21 -28.47
CA GLN A 141 -0.64 -9.64 -28.47
C GLN A 141 -1.72 -10.00 -27.45
N GLU A 142 -1.66 -9.38 -26.25
CA GLU A 142 -2.56 -9.70 -25.14
C GLU A 142 -3.99 -9.13 -25.34
N TYR A 143 -4.09 -7.83 -25.68
CA TYR A 143 -5.40 -7.15 -25.77
C TYR A 143 -5.46 -6.03 -26.80
N SER A 144 -4.52 -5.98 -27.73
CA SER A 144 -4.43 -5.04 -28.87
C SER A 144 -4.12 -3.60 -28.45
N ASN A 145 -5.02 -2.93 -27.73
CA ASN A 145 -4.86 -1.57 -27.20
C ASN A 145 -5.55 -1.47 -25.83
N PRO A 146 -4.98 -0.73 -24.87
CA PRO A 146 -5.67 -0.44 -23.63
C PRO A 146 -6.86 0.48 -23.86
N PRO A 147 -7.91 0.42 -23.02
CA PRO A 147 -8.94 1.44 -22.97
C PRO A 147 -8.30 2.80 -22.72
N CYS A 148 -8.74 3.84 -23.45
CA CYS A 148 -8.12 5.16 -23.34
C CYS A 148 -8.87 6.14 -22.42
N HIS A 149 -10.16 5.91 -22.14
CA HIS A 149 -11.00 6.86 -21.39
C HIS A 149 -10.42 7.23 -20.02
N GLY A 150 -10.14 6.26 -19.16
CA GLY A 150 -9.56 6.53 -17.85
C GLY A 150 -8.18 7.22 -17.91
N GLY A 151 -7.35 6.81 -18.88
CA GLY A 151 -6.05 7.45 -19.11
C GLY A 151 -6.18 8.91 -19.58
N GLN A 152 -7.16 9.23 -20.41
CA GLN A 152 -7.46 10.60 -20.87
C GLN A 152 -7.92 11.48 -19.71
N ILE A 153 -8.78 10.98 -18.79
CA ILE A 153 -9.19 11.73 -17.60
C ILE A 153 -7.95 12.10 -16.77
N VAL A 154 -7.07 11.16 -16.50
CA VAL A 154 -5.85 11.43 -15.73
C VAL A 154 -4.94 12.43 -16.47
N ALA A 155 -4.76 12.25 -17.76
CA ALA A 155 -3.94 13.17 -18.57
C ALA A 155 -4.48 14.60 -18.57
N GLU A 156 -5.79 14.78 -18.68
CA GLU A 156 -6.44 16.08 -18.65
C GLU A 156 -6.26 16.78 -17.29
N VAL A 157 -6.49 16.03 -16.19
CA VAL A 157 -6.32 16.57 -14.83
C VAL A 157 -4.86 16.99 -14.57
N LEU A 158 -3.88 16.20 -15.00
CA LEU A 158 -2.46 16.50 -14.78
C LEU A 158 -1.88 17.51 -15.75
N ALA A 159 -2.52 17.77 -16.88
CA ALA A 159 -2.08 18.77 -17.86
C ALA A 159 -2.56 20.19 -17.52
N ASP A 160 -3.63 20.34 -16.74
CA ASP A 160 -4.16 21.63 -16.30
C ASP A 160 -3.72 21.92 -14.86
N PRO A 161 -2.92 22.98 -14.62
CA PRO A 161 -2.42 23.29 -13.28
C PRO A 161 -3.52 23.54 -12.23
N ALA A 162 -4.69 24.05 -12.64
CA ALA A 162 -5.81 24.29 -11.72
C ALA A 162 -6.49 22.97 -11.32
N LEU A 163 -6.68 22.06 -12.28
CA LEU A 163 -7.24 20.73 -12.03
C LEU A 163 -6.26 19.88 -11.21
N GLU A 164 -4.96 19.91 -11.52
CA GLU A 164 -3.94 19.21 -10.72
C GLU A 164 -3.93 19.70 -9.27
N ALA A 165 -3.96 21.03 -9.05
CA ALA A 165 -4.00 21.60 -7.71
C ALA A 165 -5.27 21.19 -6.94
N ALA A 166 -6.41 21.18 -7.60
CA ALA A 166 -7.68 20.72 -7.01
C ALA A 166 -7.61 19.24 -6.64
N TRP A 167 -7.11 18.39 -7.54
CA TRP A 167 -6.91 16.96 -7.29
C TRP A 167 -5.96 16.71 -6.10
N ARG A 168 -4.80 17.38 -6.05
CA ARG A 168 -3.85 17.25 -4.92
C ARG A 168 -4.53 17.61 -3.59
N LYS A 169 -5.28 18.70 -3.57
CA LYS A 169 -6.04 19.14 -2.38
C LYS A 169 -7.09 18.11 -1.94
N GLU A 170 -7.77 17.45 -2.86
CA GLU A 170 -8.73 16.39 -2.54
C GLU A 170 -8.04 15.16 -1.98
N VAL A 171 -6.91 14.72 -2.54
CA VAL A 171 -6.12 13.60 -2.01
C VAL A 171 -5.64 13.91 -0.59
N ASP A 172 -5.15 15.14 -0.34
CA ASP A 172 -4.76 15.58 0.99
C ASP A 172 -5.94 15.55 1.98
N GLY A 173 -7.12 15.98 1.53
CA GLY A 173 -8.35 15.91 2.32
C GLY A 173 -8.76 14.47 2.66
N MET A 174 -8.65 13.54 1.72
CA MET A 174 -8.90 12.12 1.94
C MET A 174 -7.92 11.53 2.95
N ARG A 175 -6.62 11.82 2.81
CA ARG A 175 -5.57 11.40 3.75
C ARG A 175 -5.83 11.94 5.16
N ALA A 176 -6.10 13.23 5.29
CA ALA A 176 -6.40 13.86 6.58
C ALA A 176 -7.63 13.25 7.26
N ARG A 177 -8.68 12.94 6.49
CA ARG A 177 -9.86 12.27 7.00
C ARG A 177 -9.56 10.86 7.51
N ILE A 178 -8.76 10.08 6.79
CA ILE A 178 -8.34 8.74 7.21
C ILE A 178 -7.54 8.84 8.52
N HIS A 179 -6.63 9.78 8.60
CA HIS A 179 -5.85 10.05 9.82
C HIS A 179 -6.74 10.40 11.01
N ALA A 180 -7.73 11.27 10.82
CA ALA A 180 -8.71 11.60 11.86
C ALA A 180 -9.48 10.35 12.35
N MET A 181 -9.86 9.45 11.44
CA MET A 181 -10.55 8.20 11.83
C MET A 181 -9.64 7.22 12.56
N ARG A 182 -8.35 7.18 12.23
CA ARG A 182 -7.35 6.40 12.97
C ARG A 182 -7.19 6.89 14.40
N THR A 183 -7.06 8.20 14.58
CA THR A 183 -7.01 8.83 15.91
C THR A 183 -8.31 8.59 16.69
N ALA A 184 -9.47 8.77 16.06
CA ALA A 184 -10.76 8.55 16.71
C ALA A 184 -10.94 7.07 17.15
N LEU A 185 -10.49 6.11 16.34
CA LEU A 185 -10.54 4.68 16.71
C LEU A 185 -9.62 4.39 17.90
N PHE A 186 -8.41 4.95 17.92
CA PHE A 186 -7.48 4.81 19.03
C PHE A 186 -8.03 5.38 20.33
N GLU A 187 -8.55 6.62 20.31
CA GLU A 187 -9.12 7.27 21.49
C GLU A 187 -10.38 6.56 21.99
N ALA A 188 -11.24 6.08 21.08
CA ALA A 188 -12.41 5.30 21.46
C ALA A 188 -12.01 3.95 22.09
N GLY A 189 -10.96 3.28 21.56
CA GLY A 189 -10.42 2.06 22.16
C GLY A 189 -9.85 2.28 23.56
N LYS A 190 -9.14 3.39 23.75
CA LYS A 190 -8.62 3.81 25.05
C LYS A 190 -9.75 4.06 26.07
N ALA A 191 -10.86 4.69 25.63
CA ALA A 191 -12.03 4.88 26.47
C ALA A 191 -12.69 3.55 26.89
N GLU A 192 -12.60 2.53 26.04
CA GLU A 192 -13.03 1.16 26.36
C GLU A 192 -11.96 0.35 27.15
N GLY A 193 -10.83 0.93 27.52
CA GLY A 193 -9.76 0.26 28.26
C GLY A 193 -8.94 -0.75 27.44
N VAL A 194 -8.90 -0.62 26.11
CA VAL A 194 -8.18 -1.51 25.20
C VAL A 194 -7.17 -0.73 24.37
N ASP A 195 -5.96 -1.29 24.24
CA ASP A 195 -4.90 -0.72 23.38
C ASP A 195 -5.21 -0.97 21.89
N MET A 196 -5.58 0.11 21.21
CA MET A 196 -5.73 0.16 19.75
C MET A 196 -4.67 1.05 19.08
N SER A 197 -3.47 1.16 19.67
CA SER A 197 -2.36 1.97 19.14
C SER A 197 -1.92 1.55 17.73
N PHE A 198 -2.24 0.32 17.32
CA PHE A 198 -2.04 -0.10 15.93
C PHE A 198 -2.70 0.85 14.93
N ALA A 199 -3.85 1.41 15.27
CA ALA A 199 -4.59 2.28 14.36
C ALA A 199 -3.79 3.52 13.97
N VAL A 200 -3.04 4.12 14.91
CA VAL A 200 -2.24 5.35 14.68
C VAL A 200 -0.82 5.06 14.21
N LYS A 201 -0.32 3.83 14.40
CA LYS A 201 1.00 3.41 13.91
C LYS A 201 1.00 2.97 12.45
N GLN A 202 -0.16 2.56 11.93
CA GLN A 202 -0.35 2.09 10.57
C GLN A 202 -0.81 3.23 9.65
N LYS A 203 -0.53 3.10 8.35
CA LYS A 203 -0.86 4.12 7.33
C LYS A 203 -1.84 3.59 6.28
N GLY A 204 -2.40 4.50 5.49
CA GLY A 204 -3.27 4.18 4.37
C GLY A 204 -4.69 3.78 4.78
N MET A 205 -5.40 3.17 3.82
CA MET A 205 -6.83 2.89 3.92
C MET A 205 -7.17 1.72 4.86
N PHE A 206 -6.23 0.83 5.13
CA PHE A 206 -6.44 -0.41 5.89
C PHE A 206 -5.68 -0.42 7.21
N SER A 207 -6.20 -1.19 8.14
CA SER A 207 -5.49 -1.57 9.36
C SER A 207 -5.59 -3.07 9.58
N PHE A 208 -4.55 -3.60 10.20
CA PHE A 208 -4.49 -4.98 10.66
C PHE A 208 -4.66 -4.99 12.17
N THR A 209 -5.77 -5.58 12.63
CA THR A 209 -6.16 -5.56 14.05
C THR A 209 -5.41 -6.59 14.89
N GLY A 210 -4.88 -7.65 14.26
CA GLY A 210 -4.34 -8.81 14.96
C GLY A 210 -5.39 -9.70 15.61
N LEU A 211 -6.68 -9.53 15.23
CA LEU A 211 -7.74 -10.45 15.62
C LEU A 211 -7.65 -11.74 14.82
N ALA A 212 -7.93 -12.87 15.49
CA ALA A 212 -8.01 -14.18 14.86
C ALA A 212 -9.25 -14.29 13.94
N PRO A 213 -9.26 -15.24 12.99
CA PRO A 213 -10.40 -15.42 12.10
C PRO A 213 -11.73 -15.63 12.84
N GLU A 214 -11.73 -16.37 13.93
CA GLU A 214 -12.90 -16.64 14.76
C GLU A 214 -13.40 -15.37 15.46
N GLU A 215 -12.49 -14.51 15.89
CA GLU A 215 -12.83 -13.21 16.49
C GLU A 215 -13.39 -12.22 15.46
N MET A 216 -12.90 -12.29 14.22
CA MET A 216 -13.51 -11.53 13.11
C MET A 216 -14.91 -12.04 12.75
N ASP A 217 -15.18 -13.33 12.93
CA ASP A 217 -16.52 -13.89 12.80
C ASP A 217 -17.45 -13.38 13.90
N VAL A 218 -17.01 -13.32 15.17
CA VAL A 218 -17.76 -12.72 16.28
C VAL A 218 -18.09 -11.24 16.00
N LEU A 219 -17.12 -10.45 15.52
CA LEU A 219 -17.37 -9.05 15.12
C LEU A 219 -18.51 -8.93 14.11
N ARG A 220 -18.55 -9.84 13.14
CA ARG A 220 -19.58 -9.84 12.09
C ARG A 220 -20.94 -10.30 12.63
N GLU A 221 -20.98 -11.39 13.38
CA GLU A 221 -22.22 -12.08 13.76
C GLU A 221 -22.92 -11.45 14.95
N GLU A 222 -22.15 -10.96 15.93
CA GLU A 222 -22.68 -10.42 17.18
C GLU A 222 -22.72 -8.88 17.18
N HIS A 223 -21.78 -8.23 16.46
CA HIS A 223 -21.66 -6.78 16.49
C HIS A 223 -22.00 -6.08 15.15
N ALA A 224 -22.28 -6.83 14.07
CA ALA A 224 -22.52 -6.32 12.73
C ALA A 224 -21.36 -5.42 12.22
N VAL A 225 -20.10 -5.71 12.64
CA VAL A 225 -18.90 -5.04 12.21
C VAL A 225 -18.16 -5.94 11.21
N TYR A 226 -18.07 -5.48 9.97
CA TYR A 226 -17.58 -6.28 8.86
C TYR A 226 -16.11 -5.97 8.57
N GLY A 227 -15.25 -6.97 8.73
CA GLY A 227 -13.85 -6.98 8.36
C GLY A 227 -13.50 -8.26 7.59
N VAL A 228 -12.28 -8.38 7.13
CA VAL A 228 -11.79 -9.60 6.48
C VAL A 228 -11.31 -10.58 7.55
N ARG A 229 -11.64 -11.87 7.41
CA ARG A 229 -11.30 -12.91 8.41
C ARG A 229 -9.81 -12.96 8.81
N ASN A 230 -8.90 -12.41 7.99
CA ASN A 230 -7.49 -12.31 8.34
C ASN A 230 -7.16 -11.16 9.32
N GLY A 231 -8.13 -10.45 9.85
CA GLY A 231 -7.93 -9.34 10.78
C GLY A 231 -7.82 -7.95 10.14
N ARG A 232 -7.96 -7.84 8.79
CA ARG A 232 -7.93 -6.55 8.11
C ARG A 232 -9.26 -5.83 8.22
N ILE A 233 -9.22 -4.55 8.60
CA ILE A 233 -10.36 -3.61 8.57
C ILE A 233 -10.06 -2.43 7.63
N CYS A 234 -11.14 -1.79 7.14
CA CYS A 234 -11.04 -0.60 6.30
C CYS A 234 -11.28 0.67 7.12
N ILE A 235 -10.22 1.40 7.43
CA ILE A 235 -10.31 2.68 8.17
C ILE A 235 -11.05 3.73 7.35
N ALA A 236 -10.88 3.72 6.02
CA ALA A 236 -11.59 4.65 5.14
C ALA A 236 -13.12 4.49 5.18
N GLY A 237 -13.64 3.34 5.63
CA GLY A 237 -15.06 3.10 5.85
C GLY A 237 -15.60 3.65 7.18
N LEU A 238 -14.71 4.07 8.10
CA LEU A 238 -15.11 4.69 9.35
C LEU A 238 -15.57 6.13 9.14
N ASN A 239 -16.42 6.59 10.04
CA ASN A 239 -16.88 7.97 10.15
C ASN A 239 -17.27 8.27 11.60
N LEU A 240 -17.59 9.53 11.91
CA LEU A 240 -17.92 9.96 13.29
C LEU A 240 -19.14 9.25 13.89
N ARG A 241 -20.02 8.65 13.05
CA ARG A 241 -21.21 7.93 13.53
C ARG A 241 -20.94 6.47 13.88
N ASN A 242 -19.92 5.85 13.25
CA ASN A 242 -19.66 4.41 13.41
C ASN A 242 -18.35 4.07 14.10
N VAL A 243 -17.42 5.01 14.25
CA VAL A 243 -16.10 4.74 14.83
C VAL A 243 -16.16 4.24 16.27
N SER A 244 -17.05 4.83 17.10
CA SER A 244 -17.23 4.40 18.50
C SER A 244 -17.86 3.01 18.58
N VAL A 245 -18.81 2.71 17.70
CA VAL A 245 -19.44 1.38 17.62
C VAL A 245 -18.41 0.32 17.25
N ALA A 246 -17.58 0.60 16.23
CA ALA A 246 -16.52 -0.31 15.80
C ALA A 246 -15.46 -0.50 16.90
N ALA A 247 -15.07 0.58 17.59
CA ALA A 247 -14.12 0.50 18.70
C ALA A 247 -14.65 -0.36 19.85
N LYS A 248 -15.90 -0.15 20.24
CA LYS A 248 -16.54 -0.94 21.30
C LYS A 248 -16.59 -2.42 20.93
N ALA A 249 -17.05 -2.74 19.73
CA ALA A 249 -17.12 -4.11 19.25
C ALA A 249 -15.73 -4.81 19.27
N ILE A 250 -14.71 -4.13 18.78
CA ILE A 250 -13.33 -4.64 18.83
C ILE A 250 -12.87 -4.82 20.29
N ALA A 251 -13.20 -3.88 21.18
CA ALA A 251 -12.86 -3.96 22.59
C ALA A 251 -13.54 -5.14 23.28
N ASP A 252 -14.83 -5.36 23.03
CA ASP A 252 -15.59 -6.47 23.59
C ASP A 252 -14.98 -7.81 23.20
N VAL A 253 -14.62 -7.98 21.92
CA VAL A 253 -13.93 -9.18 21.42
C VAL A 253 -12.54 -9.37 22.05
N ILE A 254 -11.76 -8.29 22.21
CA ILE A 254 -10.44 -8.39 22.86
C ILE A 254 -10.57 -8.77 24.33
N LYS A 255 -11.55 -8.20 25.04
CA LYS A 255 -11.81 -8.51 26.48
C LYS A 255 -12.29 -9.94 26.70
N SER A 256 -12.99 -10.54 25.72
CA SER A 256 -13.44 -11.94 25.81
C SER A 256 -12.33 -12.97 25.75
N ARG A 257 -11.09 -12.58 25.44
CA ARG A 257 -9.89 -13.44 25.52
C ARG A 257 -9.43 -13.75 26.96
N GLN A 258 -9.91 -12.95 27.90
CA GLN A 258 -9.56 -13.08 29.33
C GLN A 258 -10.55 -13.97 30.07
#